data_cb73acaaa564858b6602902ec2010005
#
_entry.id   cb73acaaa564858b6602902ec2010005
#
_cell.length_a   1.000
_cell.length_b   1.000
_cell.length_c   1.000
_cell.angle_alpha   90.00
_cell.angle_beta   90.00
_cell.angle_gamma   90.00
#
_symmetry.space_group_name_H-M   'P 1'
#
loop_
_entity.id
_entity.type
_entity.pdbx_description
1 polymer ?
#
loop_
_entity_poly.entity_id
_entity_poly.type
_entity_poly.pdbx_seq_one_letter_code
_entity_poly.pdbx_strand_id
1 'polypeptide(L)'
;YRMADMIGKQNDLTVVWVKDYFKNPKDSGYKSYHMLVTVPIFLSDRVVDTKVEIQIRTIAMDFWASLEHKIYYKFEGNAPDYISEDLKECADIVSMLDAKMLSLNKAILEAKKAEQ
;
A
#
# COMPACT_ATOMS: atom_id res chain seq x y z
N TYR A 1 5.46 6.09 -1.36
CA TYR A 1 6.14 6.99 -0.42
C TYR A 1 5.81 8.47 -0.63
N ARG A 2 5.68 8.90 -1.89
CA ARG A 2 5.34 10.29 -2.19
C ARG A 2 3.98 10.69 -1.62
N MET A 3 2.97 9.82 -1.77
CA MET A 3 1.63 10.06 -1.24
C MET A 3 1.64 10.09 0.30
N ALA A 4 2.38 9.17 0.93
CA ALA A 4 2.54 9.14 2.37
C ALA A 4 3.19 10.42 2.91
N ASP A 5 4.21 10.91 2.21
CA ASP A 5 4.90 12.15 2.55
C ASP A 5 3.97 13.36 2.44
N MET A 6 3.16 13.41 1.39
CA MET A 6 2.16 14.47 1.21
C MET A 6 1.10 14.47 2.31
N ILE A 7 0.63 13.27 2.71
CA ILE A 7 -0.35 13.13 3.80
C ILE A 7 0.27 13.60 5.12
N GLY A 8 1.51 13.19 5.41
CA GLY A 8 2.20 13.56 6.64
C GLY A 8 2.46 15.05 6.79
N LYS A 9 2.43 15.82 5.69
CA LYS A 9 2.62 17.27 5.69
C LYS A 9 1.34 18.08 5.86
N GLN A 10 0.17 17.43 5.91
CA GLN A 10 -1.09 18.14 6.12
C GLN A 10 -1.16 18.68 7.55
N ASN A 11 -1.49 19.96 7.69
CA ASN A 11 -1.53 20.64 8.99
C ASN A 11 -2.67 20.17 9.89
N ASP A 12 -3.73 19.64 9.30
CA ASP A 12 -4.93 19.18 10.00
C ASP A 12 -4.89 17.69 10.35
N LEU A 13 -3.79 17.00 10.01
CA LEU A 13 -3.59 15.58 10.30
C LEU A 13 -2.41 15.40 11.26
N THR A 14 -2.59 14.51 12.22
CA THR A 14 -1.51 14.08 13.12
C THR A 14 -1.23 12.61 12.89
N VAL A 15 0.00 12.29 12.51
CA VAL A 15 0.43 10.90 12.31
C VAL A 15 0.69 10.25 13.67
N VAL A 16 -0.04 9.17 13.97
CA VAL A 16 0.09 8.43 15.24
C VAL A 16 1.16 7.34 15.10
N TRP A 17 1.08 6.52 14.04
CA TRP A 17 2.10 5.51 13.72
C TRP A 17 2.10 5.20 12.23
N VAL A 18 3.21 4.59 11.81
CA VAL A 18 3.43 4.15 10.43
C VAL A 18 3.92 2.71 10.47
N LYS A 19 3.39 1.87 9.58
CA LYS A 19 3.91 0.52 9.30
C LYS A 19 4.26 0.43 7.82
N ASP A 20 5.55 0.25 7.55
CA ASP A 20 6.08 0.20 6.20
C ASP A 20 6.34 -1.24 5.76
N TYR A 21 5.35 -1.85 5.14
CA TYR A 21 5.47 -3.22 4.61
C TYR A 21 6.17 -3.27 3.25
N PHE A 22 6.55 -2.14 2.67
CA PHE A 22 7.45 -2.13 1.50
C PHE A 22 8.89 -2.44 1.91
N LYS A 23 9.34 -1.90 3.04
CA LYS A 23 10.66 -2.20 3.60
C LYS A 23 10.68 -3.54 4.32
N ASN A 24 9.61 -3.87 5.04
CA ASN A 24 9.47 -5.08 5.84
C ASN A 24 8.18 -5.80 5.44
N PRO A 25 8.18 -6.53 4.29
CA PRO A 25 6.98 -7.22 3.83
C PRO A 25 6.48 -8.25 4.83
N LYS A 26 5.17 -8.51 4.81
CA LYS A 26 4.62 -9.63 5.58
C LYS A 26 5.12 -10.97 5.04
N ASP A 27 5.08 -12.02 5.85
CA ASP A 27 5.53 -13.37 5.47
C ASP A 27 4.84 -13.88 4.20
N SER A 28 3.61 -13.46 3.95
CA SER A 28 2.86 -13.81 2.73
C SER A 28 3.38 -13.13 1.47
N GLY A 29 4.25 -12.12 1.61
CA GLY A 29 4.73 -11.27 0.52
C GLY A 29 3.95 -9.97 0.36
N TYR A 30 2.92 -9.73 1.16
CA TYR A 30 2.11 -8.51 1.09
C TYR A 30 2.97 -7.27 1.36
N LYS A 31 2.84 -6.27 0.50
CA LYS A 31 3.57 -4.99 0.59
C LYS A 31 2.59 -3.83 0.51
N SER A 32 2.67 -2.94 1.48
CA SER A 32 1.88 -1.72 1.52
C SER A 32 2.47 -0.76 2.55
N TYR A 33 1.91 0.43 2.62
CA TYR A 33 2.27 1.45 3.60
C TYR A 33 1.00 1.80 4.38
N HIS A 34 1.04 1.60 5.69
CA HIS A 34 -0.10 1.88 6.57
C HIS A 34 0.23 3.05 7.48
N MET A 35 -0.71 3.98 7.61
CA MET A 35 -0.60 5.12 8.51
C MET A 35 -1.85 5.18 9.38
N LEU A 36 -1.66 5.38 10.68
CA LEU A 36 -2.75 5.79 11.55
C LEU A 36 -2.63 7.30 11.77
N VAL A 37 -3.66 8.03 11.41
CA VAL A 37 -3.69 9.49 11.58
C VAL A 37 -4.87 9.89 12.44
N THR A 38 -4.74 11.03 13.10
CA THR A 38 -5.82 11.68 13.83
C THR A 38 -6.34 12.83 13.01
N VAL A 39 -7.64 12.86 12.76
CA VAL A 39 -8.32 13.89 11.96
C VAL A 39 -9.29 14.62 12.88
N PRO A 40 -9.22 15.96 12.96
CA PRO A 40 -10.20 16.73 13.73
C PRO A 40 -11.53 16.75 13.01
N ILE A 41 -12.60 16.40 13.71
CA ILE A 41 -13.98 16.52 13.22
C ILE A 41 -14.67 17.65 13.96
N PHE A 42 -15.12 18.67 13.22
CA PHE A 42 -15.75 19.86 13.78
C PHE A 42 -17.26 19.62 13.92
N LEU A 43 -17.71 19.50 15.16
CA LEU A 43 -19.12 19.44 15.50
C LEU A 43 -19.61 20.83 15.93
N SER A 44 -20.90 21.02 16.02
CA SER A 44 -21.49 22.33 16.34
C SER A 44 -21.07 22.87 17.71
N ASP A 45 -20.74 21.98 18.65
CA ASP A 45 -20.42 22.32 20.03
C ASP A 45 -18.97 21.97 20.45
N ARG A 46 -18.22 21.23 19.63
CA ARG A 46 -16.89 20.73 19.99
C ARG A 46 -16.11 20.24 18.78
N VAL A 47 -14.81 20.02 18.99
CA VAL A 47 -13.93 19.34 18.04
C VAL A 47 -13.61 17.96 18.59
N VAL A 48 -13.77 16.91 17.79
CA VAL A 48 -13.47 15.53 18.17
C VAL A 48 -12.34 15.01 17.26
N ASP A 49 -11.28 14.49 17.88
CA ASP A 49 -10.20 13.84 17.14
C ASP A 49 -10.58 12.40 16.85
N THR A 50 -10.60 12.04 15.56
CA THR A 50 -10.95 10.70 15.09
C THR A 50 -9.74 10.03 14.48
N LYS A 51 -9.49 8.79 14.89
CA LYS A 51 -8.40 7.97 14.33
C LYS A 51 -8.86 7.33 13.01
N VAL A 52 -8.04 7.50 11.97
CA VAL A 52 -8.30 6.93 10.64
C VAL A 52 -7.06 6.17 10.19
N GLU A 53 -7.23 4.94 9.74
CA GLU A 53 -6.16 4.16 9.15
C GLU A 53 -6.16 4.40 7.63
N ILE A 54 -5.01 4.82 7.11
CA ILE A 54 -4.79 5.03 5.68
C ILE A 54 -3.87 3.92 5.18
N GLN A 55 -4.31 3.20 4.15
CA GLN A 55 -3.51 2.17 3.50
C GLN A 55 -3.15 2.65 2.09
N ILE A 56 -1.85 2.65 1.79
CA ILE A 56 -1.33 3.03 0.49
C ILE A 56 -0.65 1.82 -0.12
N ARG A 57 -1.08 1.41 -1.30
CA ARG A 57 -0.51 0.28 -2.03
C ARG A 57 -0.65 0.50 -3.53
N THR A 58 0.13 -0.27 -4.30
CA THR A 58 0.02 -0.21 -5.76
C THR A 58 -1.24 -0.92 -6.23
N ILE A 59 -1.70 -0.60 -7.45
CA ILE A 59 -2.85 -1.26 -8.06
C ILE A 59 -2.58 -2.76 -8.23
N ALA A 60 -1.36 -3.12 -8.64
CA ALA A 60 -0.98 -4.53 -8.82
C ALA A 60 -0.99 -5.28 -7.48
N MET A 61 -0.52 -4.66 -6.40
CA MET A 61 -0.55 -5.26 -5.07
C MET A 61 -1.98 -5.35 -4.53
N ASP A 62 -2.85 -4.40 -4.87
CA ASP A 62 -4.27 -4.45 -4.53
C ASP A 62 -4.96 -5.64 -5.20
N PHE A 63 -4.66 -5.89 -6.45
CA PHE A 63 -5.14 -7.08 -7.17
C PHE A 63 -4.66 -8.38 -6.51
N TRP A 64 -3.38 -8.44 -6.15
CA TRP A 64 -2.81 -9.58 -5.44
C TRP A 64 -3.50 -9.82 -4.10
N ALA A 65 -3.74 -8.77 -3.32
CA ALA A 65 -4.43 -8.86 -2.04
C ALA A 65 -5.87 -9.39 -2.19
N SER A 66 -6.56 -8.99 -3.24
CA SER A 66 -7.90 -9.52 -3.56
C SER A 66 -7.87 -11.01 -3.86
N LEU A 67 -6.85 -11.47 -4.57
CA LEU A 67 -6.67 -12.89 -4.87
C LEU A 67 -6.35 -13.70 -3.61
N GLU A 68 -5.49 -13.16 -2.74
CA GLU A 68 -5.19 -13.76 -1.44
C GLU A 68 -6.46 -13.95 -0.61
N HIS A 69 -7.31 -12.93 -0.60
CA HIS A 69 -8.57 -12.95 0.13
C HIS A 69 -9.51 -14.04 -0.39
N LYS A 70 -9.64 -14.19 -1.72
CA LYS A 70 -10.44 -15.25 -2.34
C LYS A 70 -9.93 -16.64 -1.99
N ILE A 71 -8.62 -16.84 -1.99
CA ILE A 71 -7.98 -18.09 -1.62
C ILE A 71 -8.25 -18.41 -0.15
N TYR A 72 -8.11 -17.42 0.72
CA TYR A 72 -8.39 -17.58 2.15
C TYR A 72 -9.82 -18.07 2.38
N TYR A 73 -10.81 -17.45 1.75
CA TYR A 73 -12.20 -17.84 1.90
C TYR A 73 -12.50 -19.23 1.34
N LYS A 74 -11.95 -19.54 0.17
CA LYS A 74 -12.18 -20.84 -0.46
C LYS A 74 -11.69 -22.01 0.39
N PHE A 75 -10.57 -21.84 1.08
CA PHE A 75 -9.94 -22.89 1.90
C PHE A 75 -10.11 -22.67 3.40
N GLU A 76 -10.93 -21.72 3.81
CA GLU A 76 -11.20 -21.40 5.22
C GLU A 76 -9.93 -21.18 6.03
N GLY A 77 -8.94 -20.51 5.43
CA GLY A 77 -7.65 -20.24 6.07
C GLY A 77 -6.63 -21.37 6.00
N ASN A 78 -6.99 -22.52 5.40
CA ASN A 78 -6.14 -23.72 5.32
C ASN A 78 -5.79 -24.06 3.87
N ALA A 79 -5.28 -23.07 3.12
CA ALA A 79 -4.83 -23.29 1.75
C ALA A 79 -3.66 -24.29 1.71
N PRO A 80 -3.62 -25.19 0.69
CA PRO A 80 -2.46 -26.08 0.51
C PRO A 80 -1.17 -25.29 0.37
N ASP A 81 -0.07 -25.87 0.84
CA ASP A 81 1.24 -25.20 0.84
C ASP A 81 1.67 -24.73 -0.55
N TYR A 82 1.40 -25.55 -1.59
CA TYR A 82 1.79 -25.17 -2.96
C TYR A 82 1.05 -23.92 -3.45
N ILE A 83 -0.20 -23.70 -3.01
CA ILE A 83 -0.96 -22.48 -3.35
C ILE A 83 -0.38 -21.28 -2.60
N SER A 84 -0.06 -21.44 -1.32
CA SER A 84 0.56 -20.37 -0.51
C SER A 84 1.93 -19.98 -1.06
N GLU A 85 2.73 -20.94 -1.50
CA GLU A 85 4.03 -20.69 -2.12
C GLU A 85 3.90 -19.96 -3.45
N ASP A 86 2.95 -20.39 -4.31
CA ASP A 86 2.67 -19.72 -5.58
C ASP A 86 2.18 -18.29 -5.38
N LEU A 87 1.34 -18.08 -4.37
CA LEU A 87 0.84 -16.75 -4.04
C LEU A 87 1.99 -15.82 -3.61
N LYS A 88 2.92 -16.34 -2.82
CA LYS A 88 4.11 -15.59 -2.40
C LYS A 88 5.01 -15.27 -3.58
N GLU A 89 5.19 -16.20 -4.50
CA GLU A 89 5.93 -15.98 -5.74
C GLU A 89 5.26 -14.90 -6.60
N CYS A 90 3.94 -14.92 -6.69
CA CYS A 90 3.18 -13.87 -7.37
C CYS A 90 3.42 -12.49 -6.74
N ALA A 91 3.50 -12.41 -5.42
CA ALA A 91 3.79 -11.16 -4.73
C ALA A 91 5.17 -10.60 -5.12
N ASP A 92 6.16 -11.47 -5.26
CA ASP A 92 7.50 -11.08 -5.71
C ASP A 92 7.47 -10.58 -7.17
N ILE A 93 6.73 -11.26 -8.04
CA ILE A 93 6.55 -10.85 -9.44
C ILE A 93 5.85 -9.49 -9.52
N VAL A 94 4.81 -9.29 -8.73
CA VAL A 94 4.09 -8.00 -8.64
C VAL A 94 5.04 -6.90 -8.21
N SER A 95 5.91 -7.14 -7.23
CA SER A 95 6.88 -6.16 -6.76
C SER A 95 7.89 -5.80 -7.84
N MET A 96 8.36 -6.78 -8.60
CA MET A 96 9.26 -6.57 -9.73
C MET A 96 8.58 -5.75 -10.84
N LEU A 97 7.32 -6.07 -11.13
CA LEU A 97 6.52 -5.33 -12.11
C LEU A 97 6.33 -3.87 -11.68
N ASP A 98 6.00 -3.63 -10.42
CA ASP A 98 5.83 -2.28 -9.88
C ASP A 98 7.12 -1.47 -9.99
N ALA A 99 8.27 -2.07 -9.65
CA ALA A 99 9.56 -1.42 -9.78
C ALA A 99 9.90 -1.09 -11.23
N LYS A 100 9.60 -2.00 -12.14
CA LYS A 100 9.84 -1.81 -13.58
C LYS A 100 8.95 -0.73 -14.15
N MET A 101 7.68 -0.68 -13.78
CA MET A 101 6.75 0.37 -14.21
C MET A 101 7.16 1.74 -13.69
N LEU A 102 7.64 1.82 -12.44
CA LEU A 102 8.15 3.06 -11.89
C LEU A 102 9.38 3.55 -12.64
N SER A 103 10.31 2.65 -12.96
CA SER A 103 11.51 2.95 -13.75
C SER A 103 11.15 3.44 -15.15
N LEU A 104 10.19 2.78 -15.82
CA LEU A 104 9.70 3.17 -17.12
C LEU A 104 9.04 4.55 -17.10
N ASN A 105 8.26 4.82 -16.08
CA ASN A 105 7.59 6.12 -15.89
C ASN A 105 8.61 7.25 -15.75
N LYS A 106 9.68 7.01 -14.99
CA LYS A 106 10.79 7.97 -14.85
C LYS A 106 11.48 8.20 -16.19
N ALA A 107 11.73 7.15 -16.97
CA ALA A 107 12.35 7.25 -18.29
C ALA A 107 11.49 8.07 -19.24
N ILE A 108 10.17 7.89 -19.21
CA ILE A 108 9.23 8.66 -20.04
C ILE A 108 9.29 10.14 -19.66
N LEU A 109 9.32 10.47 -18.37
CA LEU A 109 9.40 11.85 -17.92
C LEU A 109 10.72 12.51 -18.31
N GLU A 110 11.83 11.78 -18.24
CA GLU A 110 13.15 12.27 -18.66
C GLU A 110 13.21 12.50 -20.16
N ALA A 111 12.66 11.57 -20.95
CA ALA A 111 12.59 11.72 -22.41
C ALA A 111 11.74 12.94 -22.80
N LYS A 112 10.64 13.17 -22.10
CA LYS A 112 9.76 14.33 -22.32
C LYS A 112 10.48 15.65 -22.00
N LYS A 113 11.29 15.68 -20.96
CA LYS A 113 12.11 16.85 -20.60
C LYS A 113 13.20 17.13 -21.66
N ALA A 114 13.79 16.07 -22.22
CA ALA A 114 14.82 16.21 -23.25
C ALA A 114 14.27 16.79 -24.56
N GLU A 115 12.99 16.61 -24.86
CA GLU A 115 12.33 17.18 -26.04
C GLU A 115 11.98 18.67 -25.88
N GLN A 116 12.03 19.19 -24.68
CA GLN A 116 11.79 20.59 -24.37
C GLN A 116 13.11 21.38 -24.37
#